data_c69c6cfc10a9f0d6147c5fff76eece5e
#
_entry.id   c69c6cfc10a9f0d6147c5fff76eece5e
#
_cell.length_a   1.000
_cell.length_b   1.000
_cell.length_c   1.000
_cell.angle_alpha   90.00
_cell.angle_beta   90.00
_cell.angle_gamma   90.00
#
_symmetry.space_group_name_H-M   'P 1'
#
loop_
_entity.id
_entity.type
_entity.pdbx_description
1 polymer ?
#
loop_
_entity_poly.entity_id
_entity_poly.type
_entity_poly.pdbx_seq_one_letter_code
_entity_poly.pdbx_strand_id
1 'polypeptide(L)'
;MKIHRIAALFLSLVLAFSLAACGQGTSSASSASSAAASSAAAESKTVEQLLAEENEILSVNDALWEKVFSSMDKNVTETTISANYGDFLLSAVEKAKDQFSDEEYKTLTADAEKIRAIEEQIAALAPAEDAASSAAAQGTAFPKFEGSDLEGNPVDNSLFAGNAFTVVNFWFNGCKPCVEELDDLNALNEKVKAQGGEVIGINTETLDGNQQGIDAAKKLLETTGASYRNIYFASGSEAGKFALNIMAFPTTYVFDRDGNVVGQPLLGGIDKEENLAALQKNIDAALAKDSAK
;
A
#
# COMPACT_ATOMS: atom_id res chain seq x y z
N MET A 1 -12.17 30.76 22.08
CA MET A 1 -13.13 31.06 21.01
C MET A 1 -13.88 29.78 20.67
N LYS A 2 -15.19 29.83 20.49
CA LYS A 2 -16.12 28.70 20.57
C LYS A 2 -16.01 27.78 19.36
N ILE A 3 -15.78 26.48 19.59
CA ILE A 3 -15.82 25.42 18.58
C ILE A 3 -17.27 24.92 18.51
N HIS A 4 -17.91 25.06 17.34
CA HIS A 4 -19.28 24.58 17.10
C HIS A 4 -19.24 23.08 16.76
N ARG A 5 -19.90 22.30 17.58
CA ARG A 5 -20.21 20.89 17.34
C ARG A 5 -21.35 20.79 16.33
N ILE A 6 -21.12 20.17 15.18
CA ILE A 6 -22.16 19.79 14.22
C ILE A 6 -22.48 18.31 14.47
N ALA A 7 -23.67 18.07 15.04
CA ALA A 7 -24.24 16.75 15.19
C ALA A 7 -24.95 16.37 13.88
N ALA A 8 -24.53 15.33 13.20
CA ALA A 8 -25.24 14.74 12.06
C ALA A 8 -26.20 13.65 12.56
N LEU A 9 -27.48 13.88 12.36
CA LEU A 9 -28.57 12.92 12.59
C LEU A 9 -28.58 11.88 11.47
N PHE A 10 -28.38 10.62 11.78
CA PHE A 10 -28.69 9.52 10.88
C PHE A 10 -30.15 9.10 11.03
N LEU A 11 -30.90 9.28 9.96
CA LEU A 11 -32.30 8.84 9.82
C LEU A 11 -32.33 7.40 9.32
N SER A 12 -32.69 6.46 10.18
CA SER A 12 -32.86 5.04 9.86
C SER A 12 -34.17 4.81 9.13
N LEU A 13 -34.10 4.31 7.89
CA LEU A 13 -35.24 3.88 7.09
C LEU A 13 -35.40 2.37 7.20
N VAL A 14 -36.38 1.90 8.00
CA VAL A 14 -36.79 0.51 8.08
C VAL A 14 -37.80 0.23 6.96
N LEU A 15 -37.44 -0.63 6.00
CA LEU A 15 -38.40 -1.18 5.03
C LEU A 15 -38.84 -2.58 5.51
N ALA A 16 -40.09 -2.65 5.95
CA ALA A 16 -40.79 -3.92 6.21
C ALA A 16 -41.35 -4.46 4.89
N PHE A 17 -40.94 -5.68 4.50
CA PHE A 17 -41.61 -6.45 3.44
C PHE A 17 -42.54 -7.49 4.06
N SER A 18 -43.84 -7.29 3.83
CA SER A 18 -44.93 -8.19 4.20
C SER A 18 -45.02 -9.35 3.22
N LEU A 19 -45.07 -10.58 3.77
CA LEU A 19 -45.42 -11.79 3.05
C LEU A 19 -46.94 -11.82 2.78
N ALA A 20 -47.34 -12.19 1.56
CA ALA A 20 -48.68 -12.68 1.24
C ALA A 20 -48.55 -14.13 0.79
N ALA A 21 -49.22 -15.03 1.53
CA ALA A 21 -49.41 -16.43 1.21
C ALA A 21 -50.71 -16.62 0.40
N CYS A 22 -50.69 -17.59 -0.51
CA CYS A 22 -51.78 -18.56 -0.69
C CYS A 22 -51.53 -19.49 -1.89
N GLY A 23 -51.77 -20.81 -1.69
CA GLY A 23 -51.93 -21.78 -2.76
C GLY A 23 -51.69 -23.22 -2.32
N GLN A 24 -52.82 -23.92 -2.02
CA GLN A 24 -52.96 -25.30 -1.58
C GLN A 24 -52.60 -26.35 -2.65
N GLY A 25 -52.10 -27.52 -2.21
CA GLY A 25 -52.01 -28.73 -3.01
C GLY A 25 -51.45 -29.90 -2.20
N THR A 26 -52.30 -30.83 -1.88
CA THR A 26 -52.13 -32.04 -1.05
C THR A 26 -51.27 -33.12 -1.70
N SER A 27 -50.42 -33.85 -0.95
CA SER A 27 -50.51 -35.30 -0.66
C SER A 27 -49.20 -35.93 -0.17
N SER A 28 -49.30 -36.56 1.00
CA SER A 28 -48.75 -37.84 1.49
C SER A 28 -47.25 -38.11 1.64
N ALA A 29 -46.89 -38.16 2.94
CA ALA A 29 -46.13 -39.16 3.67
C ALA A 29 -44.83 -39.76 3.13
N SER A 30 -43.71 -39.51 3.81
CA SER A 30 -42.96 -40.56 4.54
C SER A 30 -41.89 -39.97 5.43
N SER A 31 -41.81 -40.44 6.65
CA SER A 31 -40.92 -40.13 7.74
C SER A 31 -39.48 -40.52 7.45
N ALA A 32 -38.55 -39.57 7.66
CA ALA A 32 -37.19 -39.89 8.11
C ALA A 32 -36.67 -38.69 8.89
N SER A 33 -36.51 -38.89 10.21
CA SER A 33 -35.82 -38.01 11.13
C SER A 33 -34.35 -37.88 10.72
N SER A 34 -33.94 -36.64 10.44
CA SER A 34 -32.51 -36.30 10.38
C SER A 34 -32.36 -34.94 11.07
N ALA A 35 -31.69 -34.96 12.21
CA ALA A 35 -31.39 -33.80 12.99
C ALA A 35 -30.41 -32.91 12.17
N ALA A 36 -30.93 -31.80 11.67
CA ALA A 36 -30.10 -30.75 11.10
C ALA A 36 -29.45 -29.99 12.26
N ALA A 37 -28.17 -30.27 12.50
CA ALA A 37 -27.32 -29.40 13.29
C ALA A 37 -27.20 -28.07 12.55
N SER A 38 -27.80 -27.02 13.10
CA SER A 38 -27.59 -25.66 12.68
C SER A 38 -26.15 -25.28 13.05
N SER A 39 -25.20 -25.44 12.13
CA SER A 39 -23.94 -24.80 12.21
C SER A 39 -24.17 -23.33 11.83
N ALA A 40 -24.14 -22.43 12.82
CA ALA A 40 -23.96 -21.00 12.55
C ALA A 40 -22.60 -20.88 11.87
N ALA A 41 -22.59 -20.75 10.56
CA ALA A 41 -21.43 -20.27 9.81
C ALA A 41 -21.21 -18.84 10.30
N ALA A 42 -20.14 -18.61 11.04
CA ALA A 42 -19.64 -17.26 11.30
C ALA A 42 -19.38 -16.66 9.92
N GLU A 43 -20.05 -15.56 9.59
CA GLU A 43 -19.78 -14.82 8.35
C GLU A 43 -18.30 -14.42 8.41
N SER A 44 -17.48 -14.91 7.49
CA SER A 44 -16.09 -14.52 7.37
C SER A 44 -16.06 -13.04 7.00
N LYS A 45 -15.33 -12.23 7.78
CA LYS A 45 -15.12 -10.81 7.49
C LYS A 45 -14.46 -10.66 6.13
N THR A 46 -14.78 -9.59 5.41
CA THR A 46 -14.06 -9.22 4.19
C THR A 46 -12.72 -8.57 4.54
N VAL A 47 -11.77 -8.54 3.59
CA VAL A 47 -10.49 -7.84 3.76
C VAL A 47 -10.71 -6.37 4.15
N GLU A 48 -11.68 -5.68 3.51
CA GLU A 48 -12.03 -4.29 3.82
C GLU A 48 -12.50 -4.11 5.28
N GLN A 49 -13.31 -5.05 5.79
CA GLN A 49 -13.75 -5.03 7.19
C GLN A 49 -12.60 -5.29 8.17
N LEU A 50 -11.66 -6.14 7.82
CA LEU A 50 -10.48 -6.42 8.62
C LEU A 50 -9.52 -5.22 8.67
N LEU A 51 -9.26 -4.57 7.55
CA LEU A 51 -8.47 -3.33 7.48
C LEU A 51 -9.13 -2.17 8.27
N ALA A 52 -10.46 -2.07 8.23
CA ALA A 52 -11.18 -1.07 9.02
C ALA A 52 -11.02 -1.33 10.53
N GLU A 53 -11.01 -2.61 10.97
CA GLU A 53 -10.77 -3.00 12.36
C GLU A 53 -9.34 -2.66 12.83
N GLU A 54 -8.34 -2.85 11.98
CA GLU A 54 -6.96 -2.43 12.27
C GLU A 54 -6.85 -0.92 12.48
N ASN A 55 -7.43 -0.14 11.58
CA ASN A 55 -7.46 1.30 11.69
C ASN A 55 -8.18 1.77 12.97
N GLU A 56 -9.25 1.08 13.38
CA GLU A 56 -9.94 1.38 14.63
C GLU A 56 -9.04 1.09 15.85
N ILE A 57 -8.33 -0.04 15.88
CA ILE A 57 -7.39 -0.39 16.94
C ILE A 57 -6.31 0.69 17.11
N LEU A 58 -5.70 1.12 16.01
CA LEU A 58 -4.66 2.16 16.03
C LEU A 58 -5.23 3.52 16.49
N SER A 59 -6.45 3.86 16.06
CA SER A 59 -7.08 5.14 16.38
C SER A 59 -7.51 5.29 17.83
N VAL A 60 -7.86 4.20 18.52
CA VAL A 60 -8.25 4.21 19.94
C VAL A 60 -7.11 4.67 20.84
N ASN A 61 -5.88 4.30 20.50
CA ASN A 61 -4.66 4.62 21.26
C ASN A 61 -3.68 5.47 20.43
N ASP A 62 -4.20 6.36 19.58
CA ASP A 62 -3.45 7.11 18.59
C ASP A 62 -2.23 7.84 19.18
N ALA A 63 -2.40 8.51 20.33
CA ALA A 63 -1.32 9.23 21.01
C ALA A 63 -0.18 8.30 21.51
N LEU A 64 -0.48 7.05 21.85
CA LEU A 64 0.53 6.06 22.21
C LEU A 64 1.25 5.55 20.95
N TRP A 65 0.52 5.28 19.89
CA TRP A 65 1.08 4.86 18.62
C TRP A 65 1.92 5.96 17.95
N GLU A 66 1.51 7.24 18.04
CA GLU A 66 2.32 8.37 17.61
C GLU A 66 3.69 8.40 18.31
N LYS A 67 3.71 8.11 19.64
CA LYS A 67 4.96 7.97 20.39
C LYS A 67 5.83 6.82 19.88
N VAL A 68 5.24 5.64 19.61
CA VAL A 68 5.97 4.50 19.03
C VAL A 68 6.60 4.90 17.71
N PHE A 69 5.80 5.41 16.76
CA PHE A 69 6.26 5.77 15.42
C PHE A 69 7.29 6.90 15.42
N SER A 70 7.15 7.89 16.32
CA SER A 70 8.13 8.97 16.44
C SER A 70 9.46 8.54 17.07
N SER A 71 9.46 7.44 17.83
CA SER A 71 10.65 6.86 18.47
C SER A 71 11.40 5.87 17.58
N MET A 72 10.79 5.44 16.47
CA MET A 72 11.41 4.49 15.56
C MET A 72 12.64 5.11 14.91
N ASP A 73 13.76 4.38 15.01
CA ASP A 73 14.98 4.74 14.29
C ASP A 73 14.71 4.64 12.79
N LYS A 74 15.01 5.70 12.03
CA LYS A 74 14.72 5.81 10.60
C LYS A 74 15.58 4.88 9.74
N ASN A 75 16.47 4.11 10.35
CA ASN A 75 17.27 3.05 9.74
C ASN A 75 16.57 1.69 9.89
N VAL A 76 15.44 1.50 9.19
CA VAL A 76 14.83 0.18 9.07
C VAL A 76 15.66 -0.65 8.11
N THR A 77 16.48 -1.57 8.64
CA THR A 77 17.19 -2.56 7.82
C THR A 77 16.23 -3.69 7.42
N GLU A 78 16.45 -4.28 6.24
CA GLU A 78 15.64 -5.36 5.61
C GLU A 78 15.29 -6.54 6.54
N THR A 79 16.06 -6.73 7.61
CA THR A 79 15.90 -7.83 8.59
C THR A 79 14.73 -7.62 9.57
N THR A 80 14.07 -6.46 9.56
CA THR A 80 13.01 -6.09 10.51
C THR A 80 11.61 -5.96 9.90
N ILE A 81 11.47 -6.16 8.60
CA ILE A 81 10.17 -6.11 7.95
C ILE A 81 9.57 -7.51 7.98
N SER A 82 8.73 -7.77 8.97
CA SER A 82 7.85 -8.93 8.97
C SER A 82 6.84 -8.80 7.82
N ALA A 83 6.50 -9.91 7.17
CA ALA A 83 5.40 -9.98 6.20
C ALA A 83 4.02 -9.70 6.86
N ASN A 84 3.98 -9.60 8.19
CA ASN A 84 2.80 -9.33 9.00
C ASN A 84 3.01 -8.00 9.74
N TYR A 85 2.10 -7.06 9.51
CA TYR A 85 2.19 -5.72 10.09
C TYR A 85 2.17 -5.71 11.63
N GLY A 86 1.41 -6.62 12.26
CA GLY A 86 1.40 -6.77 13.71
C GLY A 86 2.75 -7.19 14.29
N ASP A 87 3.52 -8.05 13.61
CA ASP A 87 4.88 -8.42 14.02
C ASP A 87 5.83 -7.22 13.94
N PHE A 88 5.68 -6.39 12.91
CA PHE A 88 6.40 -5.13 12.80
C PHE A 88 6.08 -4.19 13.99
N LEU A 89 4.80 -4.02 14.31
CA LEU A 89 4.35 -3.20 15.45
C LEU A 89 4.88 -3.74 16.78
N LEU A 90 4.86 -5.05 17.01
CA LEU A 90 5.44 -5.68 18.21
C LEU A 90 6.93 -5.38 18.35
N SER A 91 7.67 -5.47 17.25
CA SER A 91 9.11 -5.12 17.25
C SER A 91 9.34 -3.63 17.55
N ALA A 92 8.49 -2.75 17.03
CA ALA A 92 8.58 -1.31 17.29
C ALA A 92 8.28 -0.96 18.76
N VAL A 93 7.22 -1.56 19.33
CA VAL A 93 6.83 -1.40 20.72
C VAL A 93 7.94 -1.91 21.67
N GLU A 94 8.55 -3.07 21.38
CA GLU A 94 9.64 -3.61 22.21
C GLU A 94 10.86 -2.69 22.20
N LYS A 95 11.22 -2.14 21.03
CA LYS A 95 12.34 -1.18 20.91
C LYS A 95 12.08 0.13 21.67
N ALA A 96 10.83 0.56 21.75
CA ALA A 96 10.42 1.79 22.42
C ALA A 96 10.04 1.59 23.91
N LYS A 97 10.16 0.37 24.46
CA LYS A 97 9.66 -0.04 25.76
C LYS A 97 9.99 0.92 26.90
N ASP A 98 11.22 1.40 26.96
CA ASP A 98 11.67 2.30 28.02
C ASP A 98 10.98 3.68 28.04
N GLN A 99 10.19 3.99 26.99
CA GLN A 99 9.45 5.25 26.86
C GLN A 99 8.01 5.14 27.40
N PHE A 100 7.58 3.95 27.81
CA PHE A 100 6.21 3.66 28.22
C PHE A 100 6.17 3.12 29.66
N SER A 101 5.06 3.38 30.35
CA SER A 101 4.72 2.67 31.59
C SER A 101 4.36 1.21 31.27
N ASP A 102 4.39 0.34 32.29
CA ASP A 102 4.03 -1.08 32.14
C ASP A 102 2.60 -1.26 31.58
N GLU A 103 1.68 -0.36 31.92
CA GLU A 103 0.29 -0.41 31.45
C GLU A 103 0.16 0.05 29.99
N GLU A 104 0.84 1.12 29.62
CA GLU A 104 0.91 1.59 28.21
C GLU A 104 1.57 0.54 27.31
N TYR A 105 2.71 -0.02 27.75
CA TYR A 105 3.40 -1.08 27.02
C TYR A 105 2.52 -2.31 26.82
N LYS A 106 1.79 -2.74 27.87
CA LYS A 106 0.84 -3.85 27.77
C LYS A 106 -0.30 -3.55 26.79
N THR A 107 -0.81 -2.33 26.78
CA THR A 107 -1.87 -1.90 25.84
C THR A 107 -1.38 -1.96 24.42
N LEU A 108 -0.22 -1.37 24.12
CA LEU A 108 0.39 -1.38 22.79
C LEU A 108 0.69 -2.79 22.28
N THR A 109 1.22 -3.65 23.18
CA THR A 109 1.49 -5.06 22.84
C THR A 109 0.19 -5.80 22.50
N ALA A 110 -0.88 -5.60 23.30
CA ALA A 110 -2.16 -6.25 23.05
C ALA A 110 -2.81 -5.76 21.73
N ASP A 111 -2.68 -4.50 21.40
CA ASP A 111 -3.17 -3.95 20.12
C ASP A 111 -2.39 -4.50 18.94
N ALA A 112 -1.06 -4.56 19.02
CA ALA A 112 -0.21 -5.16 17.98
C ALA A 112 -0.49 -6.66 17.78
N GLU A 113 -0.76 -7.42 18.86
CA GLU A 113 -1.17 -8.83 18.77
C GLU A 113 -2.52 -9.01 18.08
N LYS A 114 -3.49 -8.11 18.30
CA LYS A 114 -4.77 -8.13 17.59
C LYS A 114 -4.57 -7.86 16.10
N ILE A 115 -3.78 -6.85 15.76
CA ILE A 115 -3.44 -6.52 14.36
C ILE A 115 -2.75 -7.71 13.70
N ARG A 116 -1.80 -8.37 14.37
CA ARG A 116 -1.16 -9.59 13.86
C ARG A 116 -2.18 -10.68 13.51
N ALA A 117 -3.16 -10.91 14.39
CA ALA A 117 -4.22 -11.91 14.15
C ALA A 117 -5.18 -11.49 13.02
N ILE A 118 -5.39 -10.20 12.80
CA ILE A 118 -6.17 -9.68 11.68
C ILE A 118 -5.41 -9.90 10.38
N GLU A 119 -4.13 -9.58 10.33
CA GLU A 119 -3.25 -9.81 9.18
C GLU A 119 -3.17 -11.29 8.78
N GLU A 120 -3.15 -12.22 9.75
CA GLU A 120 -3.25 -13.66 9.49
C GLU A 120 -4.58 -14.03 8.82
N GLN A 121 -5.69 -13.38 9.19
CA GLN A 121 -6.99 -13.58 8.55
C GLN A 121 -7.02 -12.99 7.14
N ILE A 122 -6.46 -11.80 6.94
CA ILE A 122 -6.31 -11.18 5.62
C ILE A 122 -5.50 -12.09 4.71
N ALA A 123 -4.36 -12.60 5.17
CA ALA A 123 -3.53 -13.54 4.42
C ALA A 123 -4.27 -14.85 4.07
N ALA A 124 -5.15 -15.33 4.96
CA ALA A 124 -5.96 -16.53 4.70
C ALA A 124 -7.12 -16.29 3.70
N LEU A 125 -7.58 -15.04 3.55
CA LEU A 125 -8.62 -14.64 2.62
C LEU A 125 -8.06 -14.27 1.24
N ALA A 126 -6.77 -13.89 1.18
CA ALA A 126 -6.10 -13.63 -0.08
C ALA A 126 -6.02 -14.95 -0.88
N PRO A 127 -6.35 -14.95 -2.19
CA PRO A 127 -6.05 -16.07 -3.05
C PRO A 127 -4.56 -16.42 -2.91
N ALA A 128 -4.20 -17.70 -3.03
CA ALA A 128 -2.83 -18.16 -2.82
C ALA A 128 -1.77 -17.48 -3.73
N GLU A 129 -2.21 -16.68 -4.70
CA GLU A 129 -1.39 -15.86 -5.61
C GLU A 129 -1.09 -14.47 -5.04
N ASP A 130 -1.88 -13.95 -4.06
CA ASP A 130 -1.71 -12.60 -3.49
C ASP A 130 -0.93 -12.58 -2.16
N ALA A 131 -0.77 -13.73 -1.50
CA ALA A 131 -0.04 -13.84 -0.22
C ALA A 131 1.49 -13.68 -0.34
N ALA A 132 2.02 -13.53 -1.54
CA ALA A 132 3.46 -13.39 -1.79
C ALA A 132 3.92 -11.95 -2.05
N SER A 133 3.11 -10.92 -1.79
CA SER A 133 3.52 -9.60 -2.25
C SER A 133 3.00 -8.39 -1.48
N SER A 134 3.79 -7.91 -0.55
CA SER A 134 3.99 -6.46 -0.42
C SER A 134 5.04 -5.95 -1.43
N ALA A 135 5.69 -6.84 -2.17
CA ALA A 135 6.60 -6.51 -3.27
C ALA A 135 6.25 -7.37 -4.49
N ALA A 136 5.89 -6.77 -5.61
CA ALA A 136 5.66 -7.50 -6.85
C ALA A 136 6.90 -8.33 -7.20
N ALA A 137 6.72 -9.65 -7.33
CA ALA A 137 7.81 -10.57 -7.64
C ALA A 137 8.40 -10.27 -9.03
N GLN A 138 9.65 -10.64 -9.22
CA GLN A 138 10.31 -10.54 -10.53
C GLN A 138 9.45 -11.16 -11.65
N GLY A 139 9.23 -10.41 -12.72
CA GLY A 139 8.42 -10.82 -13.86
C GLY A 139 6.92 -10.49 -13.75
N THR A 140 6.46 -9.99 -12.61
CA THR A 140 5.10 -9.46 -12.47
C THR A 140 4.95 -8.18 -13.28
N ALA A 141 3.88 -8.06 -14.06
CA ALA A 141 3.60 -6.84 -14.82
C ALA A 141 3.03 -5.75 -13.91
N PHE A 142 3.46 -4.50 -14.11
CA PHE A 142 2.76 -3.36 -13.53
C PHE A 142 1.31 -3.34 -14.02
N PRO A 143 0.32 -3.14 -13.15
CA PRO A 143 -1.07 -3.14 -13.57
C PRO A 143 -1.36 -2.07 -14.62
N LYS A 144 -2.32 -2.33 -15.50
CA LYS A 144 -2.73 -1.35 -16.51
C LYS A 144 -3.34 -0.12 -15.85
N PHE A 145 -2.97 1.05 -16.36
CA PHE A 145 -3.49 2.33 -15.87
C PHE A 145 -3.72 3.32 -16.99
N GLU A 146 -4.60 4.24 -16.74
CA GLU A 146 -4.74 5.54 -17.41
C GLU A 146 -4.65 6.59 -16.30
N GLY A 147 -3.84 7.62 -16.52
CA GLY A 147 -3.55 8.63 -15.51
C GLY A 147 -3.05 9.92 -16.12
N SER A 148 -2.42 10.74 -15.31
CA SER A 148 -1.81 11.99 -15.74
C SER A 148 -0.48 12.20 -15.00
N ASP A 149 0.40 13.03 -15.59
CA ASP A 149 1.50 13.60 -14.81
C ASP A 149 0.99 14.78 -13.94
N LEU A 150 1.86 15.32 -13.10
CA LEU A 150 1.49 16.43 -12.22
C LEU A 150 1.15 17.71 -13.00
N GLU A 151 1.52 17.85 -14.26
CA GLU A 151 1.17 18.95 -15.17
C GLU A 151 -0.17 18.73 -15.88
N GLY A 152 -0.79 17.55 -15.70
CA GLY A 152 -2.08 17.19 -16.29
C GLY A 152 -1.98 16.57 -17.68
N ASN A 153 -0.77 16.20 -18.16
CA ASN A 153 -0.63 15.50 -19.41
C ASN A 153 -1.03 14.02 -19.22
N PRO A 154 -1.78 13.42 -20.18
CA PRO A 154 -2.21 12.03 -20.07
C PRO A 154 -1.01 11.07 -20.13
N VAL A 155 -1.05 10.03 -19.31
CA VAL A 155 -0.04 8.97 -19.22
C VAL A 155 -0.75 7.63 -19.07
N ASP A 156 -0.27 6.60 -19.76
CA ASP A 156 -0.76 5.23 -19.67
C ASP A 156 0.40 4.20 -19.72
N ASN A 157 0.07 2.92 -19.79
CA ASN A 157 1.06 1.84 -19.87
C ASN A 157 2.02 1.92 -21.06
N SER A 158 1.74 2.70 -22.12
CA SER A 158 2.66 2.89 -23.23
C SER A 158 3.98 3.55 -22.82
N LEU A 159 3.99 4.19 -21.65
CA LEU A 159 5.18 4.71 -20.97
C LEU A 159 6.30 3.66 -20.90
N PHE A 160 5.99 2.41 -20.51
CA PHE A 160 7.00 1.35 -20.42
C PHE A 160 7.56 0.97 -21.79
N ALA A 161 6.68 0.85 -22.79
CA ALA A 161 7.09 0.52 -24.17
C ALA A 161 7.97 1.60 -24.81
N GLY A 162 7.86 2.84 -24.37
CA GLY A 162 8.69 3.97 -24.80
C GLY A 162 10.14 3.91 -24.29
N ASN A 163 10.40 3.15 -23.24
CA ASN A 163 11.69 3.08 -22.55
C ASN A 163 12.32 1.69 -22.66
N ALA A 164 13.65 1.60 -22.67
CA ALA A 164 14.35 0.32 -22.54
C ALA A 164 14.11 -0.30 -21.15
N PHE A 165 14.01 0.57 -20.14
CA PHE A 165 13.59 0.26 -18.78
C PHE A 165 13.02 1.51 -18.10
N THR A 166 12.23 1.31 -17.05
CA THR A 166 11.67 2.40 -16.24
C THR A 166 11.95 2.13 -14.78
N VAL A 167 12.55 3.10 -14.10
CA VAL A 167 12.68 3.11 -12.64
C VAL A 167 11.46 3.80 -12.05
N VAL A 168 10.71 3.12 -11.20
CA VAL A 168 9.49 3.68 -10.56
C VAL A 168 9.72 3.77 -9.07
N ASN A 169 9.69 5.00 -8.55
CA ASN A 169 9.83 5.28 -7.13
C ASN A 169 8.48 5.64 -6.52
N PHE A 170 8.11 4.95 -5.44
CA PHE A 170 6.89 5.22 -4.66
C PHE A 170 7.25 6.04 -3.43
N TRP A 171 6.52 7.14 -3.23
CA TRP A 171 6.77 8.10 -2.16
C TRP A 171 5.51 8.81 -1.68
N PHE A 172 5.59 9.63 -0.63
CA PHE A 172 4.53 10.54 -0.19
C PHE A 172 5.12 11.82 0.43
N ASN A 173 4.33 12.90 0.50
CA ASN A 173 4.82 14.24 0.87
C ASN A 173 5.38 14.32 2.29
N GLY A 174 4.82 13.56 3.24
CA GLY A 174 5.26 13.51 4.64
C GLY A 174 6.47 12.61 4.89
N CYS A 175 6.92 11.86 3.88
CA CYS A 175 8.01 10.90 4.01
C CYS A 175 9.37 11.62 3.93
N LYS A 176 9.98 11.92 5.07
CA LYS A 176 11.27 12.64 5.10
C LYS A 176 12.36 11.92 4.28
N PRO A 177 12.64 10.60 4.44
CA PRO A 177 13.66 9.93 3.64
C PRO A 177 13.33 9.91 2.14
N CYS A 178 12.04 9.92 1.75
CA CYS A 178 11.68 10.03 0.34
C CYS A 178 12.04 11.41 -0.23
N VAL A 179 11.77 12.47 0.54
CA VAL A 179 12.07 13.86 0.12
C VAL A 179 13.60 14.08 0.04
N GLU A 180 14.35 13.44 0.93
CA GLU A 180 15.81 13.54 0.97
C GLU A 180 16.50 12.89 -0.26
N GLU A 181 15.85 11.94 -0.97
CA GLU A 181 16.41 11.29 -2.17
C GLU A 181 15.91 11.88 -3.51
N LEU A 182 15.00 12.88 -3.51
CA LEU A 182 14.41 13.40 -4.76
C LEU A 182 15.43 13.98 -5.74
N ASP A 183 16.48 14.62 -5.26
CA ASP A 183 17.57 15.16 -6.07
C ASP A 183 18.47 14.04 -6.60
N ASP A 184 18.72 12.98 -5.84
CA ASP A 184 19.43 11.77 -6.30
C ASP A 184 18.66 11.04 -7.39
N LEU A 185 17.32 10.90 -7.24
CA LEU A 185 16.43 10.36 -8.28
C LEU A 185 16.45 11.22 -9.55
N ASN A 186 16.49 12.53 -9.39
CA ASN A 186 16.61 13.45 -10.52
C ASN A 186 17.96 13.29 -11.23
N ALA A 187 19.05 13.18 -10.49
CA ALA A 187 20.39 12.93 -11.04
C ALA A 187 20.46 11.55 -11.72
N LEU A 188 19.81 10.54 -11.16
CA LEU A 188 19.66 9.22 -11.77
C LEU A 188 18.90 9.31 -13.10
N ASN A 189 17.78 10.07 -13.14
CA ASN A 189 16.96 10.24 -14.34
C ASN A 189 17.82 10.79 -15.52
N GLU A 190 18.66 11.78 -15.26
CA GLU A 190 19.56 12.31 -16.30
C GLU A 190 20.58 11.26 -16.80
N LYS A 191 21.07 10.39 -15.92
CA LYS A 191 21.99 9.30 -16.29
C LYS A 191 21.29 8.23 -17.12
N VAL A 192 20.09 7.77 -16.70
CA VAL A 192 19.39 6.67 -17.35
C VAL A 192 18.78 7.04 -18.69
N LYS A 193 18.45 8.32 -18.93
CA LYS A 193 18.01 8.84 -20.23
C LYS A 193 19.00 8.51 -21.35
N ALA A 194 20.29 8.62 -21.09
CA ALA A 194 21.34 8.28 -22.06
C ALA A 194 21.36 6.78 -22.42
N GLN A 195 20.73 5.94 -21.58
CA GLN A 195 20.61 4.49 -21.76
C GLN A 195 19.23 4.08 -22.27
N GLY A 196 18.37 5.04 -22.62
CA GLY A 196 17.00 4.80 -23.07
C GLY A 196 16.03 4.50 -21.92
N GLY A 197 16.40 4.80 -20.67
CA GLY A 197 15.57 4.64 -19.48
C GLY A 197 14.92 5.95 -19.02
N GLU A 198 14.01 5.83 -18.06
CA GLU A 198 13.36 6.98 -17.41
C GLU A 198 13.13 6.66 -15.92
N VAL A 199 13.22 7.69 -15.06
CA VAL A 199 12.75 7.63 -13.67
C VAL A 199 11.37 8.24 -13.58
N ILE A 200 10.44 7.54 -12.94
CA ILE A 200 9.06 7.99 -12.69
C ILE A 200 8.80 7.98 -11.18
N GLY A 201 8.20 9.05 -10.66
CA GLY A 201 7.66 9.10 -9.32
C GLY A 201 6.18 8.74 -9.30
N ILE A 202 5.74 8.01 -8.28
CA ILE A 202 4.32 7.82 -7.95
C ILE A 202 4.16 8.25 -6.49
N ASN A 203 3.52 9.40 -6.29
CA ASN A 203 3.22 9.89 -4.95
C ASN A 203 1.82 9.42 -4.55
N THR A 204 1.72 8.65 -3.46
CA THR A 204 0.43 8.06 -3.06
C THR A 204 -0.60 9.10 -2.59
N GLU A 205 -0.18 10.31 -2.20
CA GLU A 205 -1.09 11.39 -1.82
C GLU A 205 -1.63 12.18 -3.03
N THR A 206 -1.12 11.91 -4.24
CA THR A 206 -1.62 12.54 -5.49
C THR A 206 -2.64 11.69 -6.23
N LEU A 207 -2.90 10.46 -5.77
CA LEU A 207 -3.91 9.58 -6.37
C LEU A 207 -5.27 10.28 -6.46
N ASP A 208 -6.10 9.86 -7.41
CA ASP A 208 -7.39 10.48 -7.75
C ASP A 208 -7.30 11.95 -8.20
N GLY A 209 -6.10 12.45 -8.50
CA GLY A 209 -5.90 13.86 -8.83
C GLY A 209 -6.10 14.78 -7.63
N ASN A 210 -5.80 14.31 -6.42
CA ASN A 210 -5.88 15.12 -5.20
C ASN A 210 -5.03 16.39 -5.33
N GLN A 211 -5.67 17.52 -5.59
CA GLN A 211 -4.99 18.78 -5.87
C GLN A 211 -4.11 19.25 -4.74
N GLN A 212 -4.51 19.06 -3.49
CA GLN A 212 -3.69 19.43 -2.33
C GLN A 212 -2.40 18.60 -2.26
N GLY A 213 -2.50 17.29 -2.52
CA GLY A 213 -1.35 16.40 -2.61
C GLY A 213 -0.42 16.78 -3.76
N ILE A 214 -1.00 17.10 -4.94
CA ILE A 214 -0.26 17.54 -6.13
C ILE A 214 0.50 18.84 -5.87
N ASP A 215 -0.15 19.85 -5.28
CA ASP A 215 0.48 21.15 -4.98
C ASP A 215 1.63 20.98 -3.98
N ALA A 216 1.45 20.13 -2.96
CA ALA A 216 2.49 19.81 -1.99
C ALA A 216 3.66 19.06 -2.64
N ALA A 217 3.40 18.05 -3.48
CA ALA A 217 4.40 17.30 -4.21
C ALA A 217 5.23 18.20 -5.15
N LYS A 218 4.57 19.06 -5.94
CA LYS A 218 5.24 20.04 -6.81
C LYS A 218 6.17 20.95 -6.05
N LYS A 219 5.73 21.46 -4.89
CA LYS A 219 6.53 22.31 -4.05
C LYS A 219 7.79 21.61 -3.50
N LEU A 220 7.67 20.33 -3.13
CA LEU A 220 8.80 19.52 -2.69
C LEU A 220 9.79 19.29 -3.83
N LEU A 221 9.32 18.88 -5.01
CA LEU A 221 10.13 18.68 -6.21
C LEU A 221 10.87 19.98 -6.60
N GLU A 222 10.17 21.13 -6.60
CA GLU A 222 10.80 22.43 -6.86
C GLU A 222 11.88 22.78 -5.82
N THR A 223 11.60 22.53 -4.54
CA THR A 223 12.53 22.87 -3.43
C THR A 223 13.80 22.01 -3.49
N THR A 224 13.70 20.76 -3.91
CA THR A 224 14.84 19.83 -4.06
C THR A 224 15.52 19.95 -5.44
N GLY A 225 14.97 20.75 -6.36
CA GLY A 225 15.47 20.87 -7.72
C GLY A 225 15.17 19.65 -8.59
N ALA A 226 14.29 18.76 -8.16
CA ALA A 226 13.87 17.58 -8.91
C ALA A 226 12.83 17.93 -9.97
N SER A 227 13.02 17.42 -11.20
CA SER A 227 12.17 17.69 -12.35
C SER A 227 11.78 16.42 -13.13
N TYR A 228 12.14 15.24 -12.61
CA TYR A 228 11.71 13.97 -13.21
C TYR A 228 10.21 13.80 -13.09
N ARG A 229 9.62 13.10 -14.07
CA ARG A 229 8.18 12.96 -14.20
C ARG A 229 7.57 12.22 -13.00
N ASN A 230 6.54 12.80 -12.41
CA ASN A 230 5.70 12.16 -11.41
C ASN A 230 4.30 11.99 -11.98
N ILE A 231 3.69 10.83 -11.75
CA ILE A 231 2.38 10.46 -12.31
C ILE A 231 1.39 10.06 -11.21
N TYR A 232 0.11 10.18 -11.51
CA TYR A 232 -0.98 9.70 -10.68
C TYR A 232 -2.10 9.08 -11.52
N PHE A 233 -2.91 8.27 -10.89
CA PHE A 233 -4.07 7.58 -11.47
C PHE A 233 -5.13 7.37 -10.39
N ALA A 234 -6.29 6.77 -10.76
CA ALA A 234 -7.36 6.49 -9.82
C ALA A 234 -6.92 5.47 -8.76
N SER A 235 -7.16 5.76 -7.48
CA SER A 235 -6.84 4.88 -6.34
C SER A 235 -7.58 3.53 -6.41
N GLY A 236 -8.82 3.53 -6.93
CA GLY A 236 -9.61 2.33 -7.13
C GLY A 236 -9.21 1.46 -8.33
N SER A 237 -8.28 1.92 -9.19
CA SER A 237 -7.73 1.10 -10.27
C SER A 237 -6.78 0.02 -9.74
N GLU A 238 -6.45 -0.99 -10.53
CA GLU A 238 -5.48 -2.02 -10.13
C GLU A 238 -4.09 -1.41 -9.86
N ALA A 239 -3.69 -0.38 -10.63
CA ALA A 239 -2.45 0.35 -10.37
C ALA A 239 -2.54 1.20 -9.09
N GLY A 240 -3.71 1.79 -8.79
CA GLY A 240 -3.95 2.49 -7.54
C GLY A 240 -3.86 1.57 -6.33
N LYS A 241 -4.49 0.41 -6.40
CA LYS A 241 -4.38 -0.63 -5.37
C LYS A 241 -2.92 -1.09 -5.20
N PHE A 242 -2.19 -1.30 -6.31
CA PHE A 242 -0.77 -1.63 -6.25
C PHE A 242 0.03 -0.56 -5.50
N ALA A 243 -0.18 0.73 -5.81
CA ALA A 243 0.50 1.83 -5.14
C ALA A 243 0.13 1.94 -3.65
N LEU A 244 -1.13 1.71 -3.29
CA LEU A 244 -1.60 1.72 -1.90
C LEU A 244 -1.14 0.50 -1.08
N ASN A 245 -0.77 -0.61 -1.74
CA ASN A 245 -0.21 -1.79 -1.11
C ASN A 245 1.31 -1.70 -0.87
N ILE A 246 1.95 -0.58 -1.19
CA ILE A 246 3.35 -0.33 -0.84
C ILE A 246 3.43 -0.07 0.68
N MET A 247 4.05 -1.00 1.41
CA MET A 247 4.08 -1.00 2.88
C MET A 247 5.26 -0.22 3.47
N ALA A 248 6.27 0.11 2.67
CA ALA A 248 7.45 0.86 3.11
C ALA A 248 7.79 1.97 2.12
N PHE A 249 8.26 3.10 2.61
CA PHE A 249 8.63 4.25 1.78
C PHE A 249 10.01 4.80 2.15
N PRO A 250 10.80 5.19 1.15
CA PRO A 250 10.56 5.00 -0.28
C PRO A 250 10.71 3.53 -0.71
N THR A 251 10.04 3.13 -1.78
CA THR A 251 10.25 1.85 -2.46
C THR A 251 10.48 2.09 -3.94
N THR A 252 11.53 1.48 -4.51
CA THR A 252 11.91 1.67 -5.91
C THR A 252 11.91 0.34 -6.66
N TYR A 253 11.24 0.31 -7.82
CA TYR A 253 11.18 -0.82 -8.74
C TYR A 253 11.91 -0.47 -10.04
N VAL A 254 12.42 -1.51 -10.71
CA VAL A 254 12.84 -1.44 -12.13
C VAL A 254 11.87 -2.28 -12.95
N PHE A 255 11.35 -1.69 -14.02
CA PHE A 255 10.48 -2.37 -14.99
C PHE A 255 11.17 -2.44 -16.35
N ASP A 256 10.97 -3.54 -17.06
CA ASP A 256 11.41 -3.69 -18.45
C ASP A 256 10.43 -2.99 -19.42
N ARG A 257 10.75 -3.02 -20.72
CA ARG A 257 9.94 -2.43 -21.79
C ARG A 257 8.50 -2.99 -21.85
N ASP A 258 8.28 -4.20 -21.39
CA ASP A 258 6.95 -4.82 -21.34
C ASP A 258 6.19 -4.47 -20.04
N GLY A 259 6.81 -3.69 -19.16
CA GLY A 259 6.25 -3.31 -17.86
C GLY A 259 6.36 -4.40 -16.78
N ASN A 260 7.24 -5.39 -16.96
CA ASN A 260 7.45 -6.42 -15.96
C ASN A 260 8.57 -6.04 -14.99
N VAL A 261 8.40 -6.38 -13.73
CA VAL A 261 9.40 -6.16 -12.66
C VAL A 261 10.71 -6.89 -12.99
N VAL A 262 11.82 -6.20 -12.87
CA VAL A 262 13.18 -6.75 -13.02
C VAL A 262 13.92 -6.67 -11.69
N GLY A 263 14.34 -7.83 -11.20
CA GLY A 263 14.99 -7.95 -9.89
C GLY A 263 14.01 -7.85 -8.73
N GLN A 264 14.54 -7.52 -7.55
CA GLN A 264 13.73 -7.27 -6.36
C GLN A 264 13.52 -5.77 -6.18
N PRO A 265 12.38 -5.33 -5.61
CA PRO A 265 12.20 -3.94 -5.23
C PRO A 265 13.20 -3.54 -4.16
N LEU A 266 13.57 -2.27 -4.17
CA LEU A 266 14.49 -1.69 -3.20
C LEU A 266 13.67 -0.94 -2.14
N LEU A 267 13.90 -1.29 -0.89
CA LEU A 267 13.26 -0.67 0.25
C LEU A 267 14.21 0.35 0.88
N GLY A 268 13.72 1.57 1.08
CA GLY A 268 14.52 2.70 1.55
C GLY A 268 15.24 3.43 0.41
N GLY A 269 15.92 4.53 0.77
CA GLY A 269 16.48 5.48 -0.17
C GLY A 269 17.61 4.92 -1.05
N ILE A 270 17.71 5.44 -2.28
CA ILE A 270 18.78 5.13 -3.23
C ILE A 270 20.11 5.85 -2.89
N ASP A 271 20.11 6.74 -1.93
CA ASP A 271 21.29 7.37 -1.32
C ASP A 271 22.19 6.34 -0.59
N LYS A 272 21.65 5.18 -0.23
CA LYS A 272 22.41 4.07 0.36
C LYS A 272 23.18 3.30 -0.70
N GLU A 273 24.49 3.09 -0.46
CA GLU A 273 25.38 2.41 -1.40
C GLU A 273 24.87 1.02 -1.81
N GLU A 274 24.31 0.26 -0.87
CA GLU A 274 23.73 -1.07 -1.10
C GLU A 274 22.52 -1.02 -2.02
N ASN A 275 21.60 -0.05 -1.82
CA ASN A 275 20.42 0.15 -2.67
C ASN A 275 20.83 0.63 -4.05
N LEU A 276 21.76 1.57 -4.14
CA LEU A 276 22.27 2.05 -5.42
C LEU A 276 22.93 0.92 -6.24
N ALA A 277 23.71 0.04 -5.60
CA ALA A 277 24.32 -1.11 -6.25
C ALA A 277 23.27 -2.12 -6.71
N ALA A 278 22.24 -2.40 -5.91
CA ALA A 278 21.13 -3.29 -6.27
C ALA A 278 20.29 -2.69 -7.41
N LEU A 279 20.02 -1.38 -7.38
CA LEU A 279 19.35 -0.67 -8.46
C LEU A 279 20.12 -0.78 -9.78
N GLN A 280 21.43 -0.54 -9.76
CA GLN A 280 22.27 -0.67 -10.95
C GLN A 280 22.22 -2.09 -11.51
N LYS A 281 22.28 -3.11 -10.66
CA LYS A 281 22.15 -4.52 -11.07
C LYS A 281 20.81 -4.80 -11.77
N ASN A 282 19.71 -4.26 -11.23
CA ASN A 282 18.38 -4.42 -11.83
C ASN A 282 18.29 -3.70 -13.20
N ILE A 283 18.88 -2.50 -13.30
CA ILE A 283 18.97 -1.74 -14.57
C ILE A 283 19.78 -2.53 -15.61
N ASP A 284 20.94 -3.05 -15.25
CA ASP A 284 21.79 -3.84 -16.14
C ASP A 284 21.05 -5.09 -16.67
N ALA A 285 20.29 -5.75 -15.79
CA ALA A 285 19.47 -6.90 -16.17
C ALA A 285 18.33 -6.52 -17.14
N ALA A 286 17.69 -5.36 -16.95
CA ALA A 286 16.65 -4.85 -17.83
C ALA A 286 17.23 -4.52 -19.22
N LEU A 287 18.39 -3.85 -19.28
CA LEU A 287 19.10 -3.53 -20.51
C LEU A 287 19.54 -4.77 -21.27
N ALA A 288 20.06 -5.79 -20.57
CA ALA A 288 20.43 -7.07 -21.17
C ALA A 288 19.21 -7.75 -21.82
N LYS A 289 18.05 -7.69 -21.17
CA LYS A 289 16.79 -8.23 -21.69
C LYS A 289 16.27 -7.45 -22.89
N ASP A 290 16.38 -6.13 -22.90
CA ASP A 290 15.97 -5.27 -24.01
C ASP A 290 16.85 -5.49 -25.25
N SER A 291 18.16 -5.65 -25.06
CA SER A 291 19.13 -5.89 -26.14
C SER A 291 18.99 -7.28 -26.79
N ALA A 292 18.29 -8.20 -26.15
CA ALA A 292 18.06 -9.55 -26.65
C ALA A 292 16.79 -9.68 -27.52
N LYS A 293 16.01 -8.60 -27.67
CA LYS A 293 14.81 -8.51 -28.50
C LYS A 293 15.15 -7.99 -29.89
#